data_7b803e590d19f02bd494d29b601a0b8d
#
_entry.id   7b803e590d19f02bd494d29b601a0b8d
#
_cell.length_a   1.000
_cell.length_b   1.000
_cell.length_c   1.000
_cell.angle_alpha   90.00
_cell.angle_beta   90.00
_cell.angle_gamma   90.00
#
_symmetry.space_group_name_H-M   'P 1'
#
loop_
_entity.id
_entity.type
_entity.pdbx_description
1 polymer ?
#
loop_
_entity_poly.entity_id
_entity_poly.type
_entity_poly.pdbx_seq_one_letter_code
_entity_poly.pdbx_strand_id
1 'polypeptide(L)'
;MKLHFWSIGKNNESYIKEGVEDFTKRISKYYPVEWSVIPVLKNAATMSEMDLKNKEGEKVLERLNKDDYLVALDENGKQFTSEALGDFIMKRGNDSVKNLVFLIGGAFGLDDAVLKRANYKWSLSALTFPHQLVRLILAEQVYRACTILRNEKYHHK
;
A
#
# COMPACT_ATOMS: atom_id res chain seq x y z
N MET A 1 3.51 8.53 -13.85
CA MET A 1 2.84 7.59 -12.94
C MET A 1 2.66 8.24 -11.59
N LYS A 2 1.48 8.14 -11.02
CA LYS A 2 1.19 8.61 -9.67
C LYS A 2 1.11 7.40 -8.72
N LEU A 3 1.70 7.53 -7.54
CA LEU A 3 1.64 6.51 -6.50
C LEU A 3 0.51 6.83 -5.54
N HIS A 4 -0.27 5.82 -5.19
CA HIS A 4 -1.35 5.93 -4.22
C HIS A 4 -1.13 4.92 -3.11
N PHE A 5 -1.27 5.37 -1.88
CA PHE A 5 -1.28 4.48 -0.72
C PHE A 5 -2.67 4.54 -0.10
N TRP A 6 -3.36 3.41 -0.10
CA TRP A 6 -4.69 3.28 0.49
C TRP A 6 -4.63 2.37 1.70
N SER A 7 -5.19 2.83 2.80
CA SER A 7 -5.21 2.09 4.05
C SER A 7 -6.63 2.04 4.59
N ILE A 8 -7.14 0.84 4.86
CA ILE A 8 -8.45 0.65 5.46
C ILE A 8 -8.30 0.70 6.98
N GLY A 9 -9.05 1.57 7.64
CA GLY A 9 -9.03 1.66 9.08
C GLY A 9 -9.13 3.09 9.61
N LYS A 10 -8.54 3.29 10.80
CA LYS A 10 -8.52 4.59 11.46
C LYS A 10 -7.42 5.48 10.89
N ASN A 11 -7.51 6.77 11.15
CA ASN A 11 -6.45 7.72 10.84
C ASN A 11 -5.15 7.31 11.53
N ASN A 12 -4.04 7.82 11.03
CA ASN A 12 -2.72 7.53 11.59
C ASN A 12 -2.63 7.99 13.05
N GLU A 13 -2.08 7.13 13.89
CA GLU A 13 -1.66 7.53 15.23
C GLU A 13 -0.51 8.53 15.13
N SER A 14 -0.34 9.39 16.15
CA SER A 14 0.61 10.51 16.09
C SER A 14 2.04 10.08 15.76
N TYR A 15 2.52 8.98 16.35
CA TYR A 15 3.88 8.49 16.11
C TYR A 15 4.07 7.89 14.71
N ILE A 16 2.99 7.47 14.07
CA ILE A 16 3.00 6.98 12.68
C ILE A 16 2.86 8.15 11.70
N LYS A 17 1.96 9.08 12.01
CA LYS A 17 1.64 10.22 11.16
C LYS A 17 2.88 11.00 10.75
N GLU A 18 3.72 11.34 11.71
CA GLU A 18 4.94 12.13 11.45
C GLU A 18 5.87 11.42 10.46
N GLY A 19 6.12 10.12 10.68
CA GLY A 19 6.97 9.33 9.80
C GLY A 19 6.38 9.15 8.41
N VAL A 20 5.08 8.84 8.32
CA VAL A 20 4.39 8.68 7.05
C VAL A 20 4.43 9.98 6.24
N GLU A 21 4.16 11.11 6.87
CA GLU A 21 4.22 12.41 6.20
C GLU A 21 5.63 12.75 5.72
N ASP A 22 6.65 12.46 6.53
CA ASP A 22 8.05 12.70 6.15
C ASP A 22 8.45 11.87 4.92
N PHE A 23 8.21 10.57 4.93
CA PHE A 23 8.56 9.72 3.80
C PHE A 23 7.72 10.04 2.57
N THR A 24 6.45 10.34 2.73
CA THR A 24 5.58 10.75 1.61
C THR A 24 6.12 12.02 0.94
N LYS A 25 6.53 12.99 1.73
CA LYS A 25 7.15 14.22 1.21
C LYS A 25 8.44 13.92 0.43
N ARG A 26 9.26 13.00 0.93
CA ARG A 26 10.49 12.58 0.23
C ARG A 26 10.16 11.87 -1.08
N ILE A 27 9.16 10.98 -1.09
CA ILE A 27 8.72 10.29 -2.31
C ILE A 27 8.23 11.28 -3.36
N SER A 28 7.59 12.38 -2.94
CA SER A 28 7.02 13.37 -3.85
C SER A 28 8.05 14.04 -4.77
N LYS A 29 9.34 13.94 -4.45
CA LYS A 29 10.42 14.41 -5.32
C LYS A 29 10.65 13.52 -6.53
N TYR A 30 10.15 12.28 -6.47
CA TYR A 30 10.34 11.28 -7.54
C TYR A 30 9.05 11.01 -8.32
N TYR A 31 7.93 10.91 -7.60
CA TYR A 31 6.61 10.62 -8.16
C TYR A 31 5.56 11.45 -7.44
N PRO A 32 4.52 11.92 -8.15
CA PRO A 32 3.32 12.37 -7.45
C PRO A 32 2.82 11.25 -6.54
N VAL A 33 2.44 11.56 -5.31
CA VAL A 33 2.06 10.56 -4.32
C VAL A 33 0.93 11.08 -3.44
N GLU A 34 0.02 10.19 -3.08
CA GLU A 34 -1.13 10.52 -2.25
C GLU A 34 -1.48 9.37 -1.32
N TRP A 35 -1.75 9.71 -0.06
CA TRP A 35 -2.30 8.79 0.94
C TRP A 35 -3.79 8.99 1.09
N SER A 36 -4.54 7.90 1.17
CA SER A 36 -5.96 7.91 1.51
C SER A 36 -6.26 6.87 2.56
N VAL A 37 -6.95 7.28 3.61
CA VAL A 37 -7.47 6.36 4.61
C VAL A 37 -8.93 6.09 4.27
N ILE A 38 -9.26 4.80 4.07
CA ILE A 38 -10.64 4.36 3.84
C ILE A 38 -11.24 4.10 5.23
N PRO A 39 -12.23 4.89 5.66
CA PRO A 39 -12.71 4.82 7.04
C PRO A 39 -13.32 3.46 7.41
N VAL A 40 -13.23 3.13 8.70
CA VAL A 40 -13.94 1.98 9.27
C VAL A 40 -15.45 2.23 9.15
N LEU A 41 -16.20 1.18 8.85
CA LEU A 41 -17.67 1.24 8.79
C LEU A 41 -18.26 1.56 10.16
N LYS A 42 -19.34 2.35 10.18
CA LYS A 42 -19.98 2.80 11.44
C LYS A 42 -20.41 1.66 12.36
N ASN A 43 -20.87 0.55 11.80
CA ASN A 43 -21.35 -0.60 12.55
C ASN A 43 -20.39 -1.80 12.48
N ALA A 44 -19.10 -1.54 12.27
CA ALA A 44 -18.09 -2.60 12.14
C ALA A 44 -18.05 -3.55 13.33
N ALA A 45 -18.22 -3.02 14.55
CA ALA A 45 -18.18 -3.83 15.78
C ALA A 45 -19.29 -4.88 15.86
N THR A 46 -20.40 -4.68 15.15
CA THR A 46 -21.55 -5.60 15.15
C THR A 46 -21.56 -6.52 13.94
N MET A 47 -20.65 -6.34 13.00
CA MET A 47 -20.57 -7.15 11.79
C MET A 47 -19.72 -8.40 12.01
N SER A 48 -20.06 -9.48 11.29
CA SER A 48 -19.17 -10.63 11.21
C SER A 48 -17.89 -10.23 10.48
N GLU A 49 -16.83 -10.97 10.73
CA GLU A 49 -15.53 -10.78 10.07
C GLU A 49 -15.67 -10.80 8.54
N MET A 50 -16.43 -11.79 8.02
CA MET A 50 -16.65 -11.92 6.58
C MET A 50 -17.45 -10.74 6.01
N ASP A 51 -18.52 -10.31 6.68
CA ASP A 51 -19.33 -9.18 6.22
C ASP A 51 -18.52 -7.89 6.22
N LEU A 52 -17.68 -7.69 7.23
CA LEU A 52 -16.82 -6.51 7.31
C LEU A 52 -15.83 -6.49 6.15
N LYS A 53 -15.16 -7.61 5.88
CA LYS A 53 -14.21 -7.72 4.76
C LYS A 53 -14.91 -7.44 3.43
N ASN A 54 -16.09 -8.01 3.21
CA ASN A 54 -16.85 -7.82 1.98
C ASN A 54 -17.22 -6.34 1.78
N LYS A 55 -17.69 -5.67 2.83
CA LYS A 55 -18.06 -4.26 2.76
C LYS A 55 -16.86 -3.35 2.53
N GLU A 56 -15.75 -3.62 3.20
CA GLU A 56 -14.50 -2.90 2.98
C GLU A 56 -14.03 -3.09 1.54
N GLY A 57 -14.11 -4.33 1.03
CA GLY A 57 -13.74 -4.66 -0.33
C GLY A 57 -14.58 -3.93 -1.37
N GLU A 58 -15.89 -3.82 -1.15
CA GLU A 58 -16.78 -3.04 -2.03
C GLU A 58 -16.31 -1.59 -2.15
N LYS A 59 -15.95 -0.97 -1.02
CA LYS A 59 -15.44 0.41 -1.03
C LYS A 59 -14.16 0.57 -1.82
N VAL A 60 -13.25 -0.39 -1.69
CA VAL A 60 -11.99 -0.40 -2.45
C VAL A 60 -12.27 -0.50 -3.94
N LEU A 61 -13.09 -1.47 -4.33
CA LEU A 61 -13.39 -1.73 -5.75
C LEU A 61 -14.10 -0.55 -6.42
N GLU A 62 -14.98 0.14 -5.68
CA GLU A 62 -15.65 1.35 -6.19
C GLU A 62 -14.67 2.49 -6.50
N ARG A 63 -13.56 2.58 -5.76
CA ARG A 63 -12.55 3.62 -5.94
C ARG A 63 -11.58 3.34 -7.09
N LEU A 64 -11.44 2.08 -7.48
CA LEU A 64 -10.50 1.68 -8.52
C LEU A 64 -11.07 1.94 -9.91
N ASN A 65 -10.23 2.50 -10.77
CA ASN A 65 -10.50 2.56 -12.18
C ASN A 65 -9.94 1.30 -12.86
N LYS A 66 -10.49 0.99 -14.02
CA LYS A 66 -10.13 -0.21 -14.79
C LYS A 66 -8.62 -0.32 -15.02
N ASP A 67 -7.97 0.79 -15.33
CA ASP A 67 -6.56 0.83 -15.72
C ASP A 67 -5.61 1.05 -14.54
N ASP A 68 -6.13 1.17 -13.32
CA ASP A 68 -5.29 1.26 -12.14
C ASP A 68 -4.57 -0.05 -11.88
N TYR A 69 -3.29 0.03 -11.55
CA TYR A 69 -2.51 -1.14 -11.15
C TYR A 69 -2.58 -1.28 -9.64
N LEU A 70 -3.21 -2.34 -9.17
CA LEU A 70 -3.40 -2.57 -7.74
C LEU A 70 -2.38 -3.58 -7.21
N VAL A 71 -1.60 -3.14 -6.22
CA VAL A 71 -0.73 -4.00 -5.40
C VAL A 71 -1.41 -4.17 -4.05
N ALA A 72 -1.88 -5.36 -3.78
CA ALA A 72 -2.50 -5.69 -2.49
C ALA A 72 -1.43 -6.22 -1.54
N LEU A 73 -1.32 -5.61 -0.35
CA LEU A 73 -0.48 -6.16 0.71
C LEU A 73 -1.21 -7.33 1.33
N ASP A 74 -0.61 -8.52 1.24
CA ASP A 74 -1.22 -9.77 1.68
C ASP A 74 -0.13 -10.72 2.20
N GLU A 75 -0.36 -11.33 3.34
CA GLU A 75 0.62 -12.23 3.97
C GLU A 75 1.00 -13.42 3.08
N ASN A 76 0.11 -13.83 2.19
CA ASN A 76 0.34 -14.94 1.26
C ASN A 76 0.94 -14.47 -0.08
N GLY A 77 1.27 -13.20 -0.20
CA GLY A 77 1.89 -12.64 -1.40
C GLY A 77 3.37 -12.99 -1.53
N LYS A 78 3.95 -12.56 -2.63
CA LYS A 78 5.40 -12.69 -2.86
C LYS A 78 6.15 -11.62 -2.09
N GLN A 79 7.38 -11.92 -1.66
CA GLN A 79 8.25 -10.94 -1.03
C GLN A 79 9.20 -10.32 -2.05
N PHE A 80 9.56 -9.06 -1.79
CA PHE A 80 10.59 -8.36 -2.54
C PHE A 80 11.82 -8.13 -1.65
N THR A 81 12.99 -8.07 -2.28
CA THR A 81 14.09 -7.28 -1.71
C THR A 81 13.81 -5.81 -1.99
N SER A 82 14.49 -4.90 -1.30
CA SER A 82 14.32 -3.46 -1.57
C SER A 82 14.71 -3.11 -3.01
N GLU A 83 15.75 -3.74 -3.55
CA GLU A 83 16.17 -3.57 -4.94
C GLU A 83 15.10 -4.05 -5.92
N ALA A 84 14.51 -5.22 -5.64
CA ALA A 84 13.46 -5.78 -6.48
C ALA A 84 12.21 -4.91 -6.48
N LEU A 85 11.88 -4.28 -5.35
CA LEU A 85 10.78 -3.31 -5.28
C LEU A 85 11.05 -2.11 -6.19
N GLY A 86 12.28 -1.61 -6.20
CA GLY A 86 12.69 -0.54 -7.11
C GLY A 86 12.47 -0.93 -8.57
N ASP A 87 12.96 -2.09 -8.97
CA ASP A 87 12.79 -2.60 -10.33
C ASP A 87 11.31 -2.76 -10.68
N PHE A 88 10.50 -3.23 -9.73
CA PHE A 88 9.06 -3.39 -9.92
C PHE A 88 8.38 -2.04 -10.21
N ILE A 89 8.68 -1.02 -9.42
CA ILE A 89 8.10 0.32 -9.61
C ILE A 89 8.54 0.91 -10.96
N MET A 90 9.81 0.80 -11.30
CA MET A 90 10.34 1.27 -12.58
C MET A 90 9.62 0.59 -13.75
N LYS A 91 9.45 -0.73 -13.67
CA LYS A 91 8.76 -1.49 -14.72
C LYS A 91 7.31 -1.03 -14.89
N ARG A 92 6.61 -0.71 -13.80
CA ARG A 92 5.23 -0.19 -13.91
C ARG A 92 5.20 1.13 -14.68
N GLY A 93 6.13 2.03 -14.41
CA GLY A 93 6.25 3.28 -15.16
C GLY A 93 6.55 3.03 -16.64
N ASN A 94 7.45 2.10 -16.95
CA ASN A 94 7.80 1.75 -18.33
C ASN A 94 6.63 1.08 -19.07
N ASP A 95 5.76 0.38 -18.36
CA ASP A 95 4.54 -0.23 -18.92
C ASP A 95 3.39 0.79 -19.05
N SER A 96 3.67 2.07 -18.87
CA SER A 96 2.69 3.17 -18.98
C SER A 96 1.56 3.11 -17.96
N VAL A 97 1.80 2.53 -16.79
CA VAL A 97 0.86 2.57 -15.67
C VAL A 97 0.71 4.03 -15.20
N LYS A 98 -0.52 4.53 -15.17
CA LYS A 98 -0.77 5.91 -14.73
C LYS A 98 -0.94 6.02 -13.23
N ASN A 99 -1.60 5.04 -12.63
CA ASN A 99 -1.85 4.99 -11.19
C ASN A 99 -1.42 3.64 -10.64
N LEU A 100 -0.43 3.67 -9.75
CA LEU A 100 0.05 2.51 -9.01
C LEU A 100 -0.47 2.63 -7.59
N VAL A 101 -1.36 1.72 -7.21
CA VAL A 101 -2.05 1.75 -5.91
C VAL A 101 -1.52 0.64 -5.03
N PHE A 102 -1.01 1.01 -3.84
CA PHE A 102 -0.65 0.06 -2.78
C PHE A 102 -1.77 0.07 -1.75
N LEU A 103 -2.34 -1.09 -1.48
CA LEU A 103 -3.50 -1.23 -0.57
C LEU A 103 -3.12 -2.03 0.67
N ILE A 104 -3.35 -1.42 1.83
CA ILE A 104 -3.23 -2.06 3.14
C ILE A 104 -4.64 -2.40 3.63
N GLY A 105 -4.91 -3.67 3.90
CA GLY A 105 -6.20 -4.13 4.37
C GLY A 105 -6.51 -3.73 5.82
N GLY A 106 -7.73 -4.00 6.23
CA GLY A 106 -8.18 -3.79 7.61
C GLY A 106 -7.73 -4.90 8.55
N ALA A 107 -8.39 -4.97 9.72
CA ALA A 107 -8.01 -5.90 10.80
C ALA A 107 -8.00 -7.37 10.40
N PHE A 108 -8.85 -7.77 9.47
CA PHE A 108 -9.02 -9.17 9.05
C PHE A 108 -8.45 -9.44 7.65
N GLY A 109 -7.65 -8.52 7.11
CA GLY A 109 -7.10 -8.65 5.77
C GLY A 109 -8.04 -8.18 4.67
N LEU A 110 -7.78 -8.64 3.46
CA LEU A 110 -8.52 -8.22 2.27
C LEU A 110 -9.49 -9.29 1.80
N ASP A 111 -10.64 -8.84 1.28
CA ASP A 111 -11.66 -9.68 0.67
C ASP A 111 -11.13 -10.39 -0.58
N ASP A 112 -11.65 -11.59 -0.84
CA ASP A 112 -11.27 -12.39 -2.02
C ASP A 112 -11.49 -11.63 -3.33
N ALA A 113 -12.56 -10.85 -3.44
CA ALA A 113 -12.84 -10.05 -4.63
C ALA A 113 -11.75 -9.02 -4.90
N VAL A 114 -11.23 -8.40 -3.82
CA VAL A 114 -10.11 -7.44 -3.92
C VAL A 114 -8.84 -8.17 -4.35
N LEU A 115 -8.55 -9.31 -3.74
CA LEU A 115 -7.36 -10.10 -4.08
C LEU A 115 -7.40 -10.59 -5.53
N LYS A 116 -8.57 -10.96 -6.05
CA LYS A 116 -8.73 -11.34 -7.46
C LYS A 116 -8.53 -10.15 -8.40
N ARG A 117 -8.98 -8.95 -8.00
CA ARG A 117 -8.76 -7.73 -8.79
C ARG A 117 -7.31 -7.30 -8.78
N ALA A 118 -6.57 -7.56 -7.71
CA ALA A 118 -5.20 -7.12 -7.56
C ALA A 118 -4.32 -7.64 -8.70
N ASN A 119 -3.50 -6.76 -9.24
CA ASN A 119 -2.51 -7.10 -10.26
C ASN A 119 -1.29 -7.78 -9.66
N TYR A 120 -1.03 -7.52 -8.38
CA TYR A 120 0.08 -8.12 -7.66
C TYR A 120 -0.26 -8.24 -6.17
N LYS A 121 0.14 -9.33 -5.54
CA LYS A 121 0.02 -9.55 -4.11
C LYS A 121 1.42 -9.56 -3.49
N TRP A 122 1.63 -8.64 -2.56
CA TRP A 122 2.94 -8.41 -1.94
C TRP A 122 2.88 -8.66 -0.44
N SER A 123 3.76 -9.55 0.06
CA SER A 123 3.99 -9.75 1.48
C SER A 123 5.21 -8.92 1.90
N LEU A 124 5.02 -7.99 2.82
CA LEU A 124 6.13 -7.18 3.33
C LEU A 124 7.18 -8.00 4.06
N SER A 125 6.73 -9.04 4.79
CA SER A 125 7.59 -9.84 5.63
C SER A 125 6.84 -11.10 6.05
N ALA A 126 7.58 -12.13 6.45
CA ALA A 126 7.01 -13.29 7.13
C ALA A 126 6.61 -12.97 8.58
N LEU A 127 7.06 -11.83 9.11
CA LEU A 127 6.67 -11.34 10.43
C LEU A 127 5.29 -10.68 10.36
N THR A 128 4.60 -10.65 11.49
CA THR A 128 3.34 -9.93 11.64
C THR A 128 3.62 -8.58 12.29
N PHE A 129 3.11 -7.51 11.70
CA PHE A 129 3.26 -6.15 12.21
C PHE A 129 1.92 -5.56 12.64
N PRO A 130 1.92 -4.65 13.63
CA PRO A 130 0.74 -3.84 13.89
C PRO A 130 0.31 -3.08 12.63
N HIS A 131 -0.98 -2.97 12.41
CA HIS A 131 -1.55 -2.34 11.20
C HIS A 131 -1.01 -0.93 10.94
N GLN A 132 -0.89 -0.11 12.00
CA GLN A 132 -0.35 1.25 11.88
C GLN A 132 1.11 1.25 11.42
N LEU A 133 1.93 0.32 11.94
CA LEU A 133 3.33 0.24 11.59
C LEU A 133 3.55 -0.16 10.12
N VAL A 134 2.66 -0.98 9.56
CA VAL A 134 2.71 -1.36 8.14
C VAL A 134 2.70 -0.13 7.24
N ARG A 135 1.91 0.88 7.59
CA ARG A 135 1.86 2.15 6.83
C ARG A 135 3.22 2.83 6.76
N LEU A 136 3.90 2.89 7.88
CA LEU A 136 5.22 3.52 7.97
C LEU A 136 6.27 2.72 7.21
N ILE A 137 6.26 1.38 7.36
CA ILE A 137 7.20 0.49 6.66
C ILE A 137 6.99 0.62 5.14
N LEU A 138 5.75 0.63 4.68
CA LEU A 138 5.44 0.78 3.27
C LEU A 138 5.98 2.10 2.71
N ALA A 139 5.70 3.20 3.39
CA ALA A 139 6.18 4.52 2.96
C ALA A 139 7.72 4.56 2.90
N GLU A 140 8.39 4.03 3.92
CA GLU A 140 9.85 4.02 3.97
C GLU A 140 10.43 3.14 2.85
N GLN A 141 9.87 1.95 2.61
CA GLN A 141 10.39 1.05 1.57
C GLN A 141 10.17 1.60 0.15
N VAL A 142 9.05 2.25 -0.11
CA VAL A 142 8.83 2.90 -1.41
C VAL A 142 9.80 4.08 -1.60
N TYR A 143 10.04 4.87 -0.56
CA TYR A 143 11.07 5.91 -0.60
C TYR A 143 12.45 5.29 -0.90
N ARG A 144 12.82 4.23 -0.18
CA ARG A 144 14.10 3.53 -0.39
C ARG A 144 14.22 3.04 -1.84
N ALA A 145 13.17 2.46 -2.39
CA ALA A 145 13.13 2.02 -3.78
C ALA A 145 13.41 3.17 -4.75
N CYS A 146 12.81 4.34 -4.50
CA CYS A 146 13.07 5.54 -5.31
C CYS A 146 14.54 5.96 -5.27
N THR A 147 15.17 5.92 -4.10
CA THR A 147 16.60 6.27 -3.96
C THR A 147 17.48 5.28 -4.68
N ILE A 148 17.17 3.99 -4.63
CA ILE A 148 17.91 2.94 -5.36
C ILE A 148 17.86 3.21 -6.87
N LEU A 149 16.71 3.55 -7.40
CA LEU A 149 16.52 3.84 -8.83
C LEU A 149 17.34 5.05 -9.30
N ARG A 150 17.68 5.97 -8.40
CA ARG A 150 18.46 7.16 -8.69
C ARG A 150 19.91 7.05 -8.25
N ASN A 151 20.36 5.87 -7.80
CA ASN A 151 21.71 5.65 -7.28
C ASN A 151 22.10 6.60 -6.14
N GLU A 152 21.15 6.94 -5.30
CA GLU A 152 21.39 7.79 -4.14
C GLU A 152 21.88 6.97 -2.93
N LYS A 153 22.54 7.64 -1.98
CA LYS A 153 23.24 6.97 -0.87
C LYS A 153 22.38 6.55 0.31
N TYR A 154 21.07 6.54 0.19
CA TYR A 154 20.19 6.18 1.30
C TYR A 154 20.26 4.69 1.65
N HIS A 155 20.25 3.82 0.62
CA HIS A 155 20.22 2.36 0.80
C HIS A 155 21.61 1.78 0.96
N HIS A 156 21.81 1.01 2.03
CA HIS A 156 23.02 0.23 2.26
C HIS A 156 22.61 -1.23 2.44
N LYS A 157 23.06 -2.05 1.54
CA LYS A 157 22.74 -3.47 1.54
C LYS A 157 23.53 -4.24 2.61
#